data_c516c0098b93065288a05e71bfdf24d8
#
_entry.id   c516c0098b93065288a05e71bfdf24d8
#
_cell.length_a   1.000
_cell.length_b   1.000
_cell.length_c   1.000
_cell.angle_alpha   90.00
_cell.angle_beta   90.00
_cell.angle_gamma   90.00
#
_symmetry.space_group_name_H-M   'P 1'
#
loop_
_entity.id
_entity.type
_entity.pdbx_description
1 polymer ?
#
loop_
_entity_poly.entity_id
_entity_poly.type
_entity_poly.pdbx_seq_one_letter_code
_entity_poly.pdbx_strand_id
1 'polypeptide(L)'
;MLFQMLMVMVTALLLLVGESPVAAADSPVGSWVKKAEAGKPVMTLDIEEWSPGKAKLTWHIAQANMVLTIVLPLDGTSAPLLINGKPSGETMSTKLVDKLHTTTIVKMNGKPFGTSKATFSADYKTMTVENEYSESMGGNQAGKTTEVWRRK
;
A
#
# COMPACT_ATOMS: atom_id res chain seq x y z
N MET A 1 -50.49 -60.67 4.11
CA MET A 1 -49.33 -60.32 3.28
C MET A 1 -48.82 -58.98 3.74
N LEU A 2 -47.67 -58.97 4.41
CA LEU A 2 -47.02 -57.77 4.92
C LEU A 2 -46.26 -57.07 3.77
N PHE A 3 -46.66 -55.86 3.46
CA PHE A 3 -45.85 -54.98 2.61
C PHE A 3 -45.00 -54.05 3.54
N GLN A 4 -43.72 -54.36 3.65
CA GLN A 4 -42.77 -53.58 4.37
C GLN A 4 -42.40 -52.38 3.46
N MET A 5 -42.80 -51.17 3.88
CA MET A 5 -42.45 -49.92 3.28
C MET A 5 -41.07 -49.48 3.81
N LEU A 6 -40.02 -49.62 3.00
CA LEU A 6 -38.67 -49.22 3.32
C LEU A 6 -38.53 -47.70 3.11
N MET A 7 -38.53 -46.96 4.22
CA MET A 7 -38.33 -45.50 4.24
C MET A 7 -36.83 -45.19 4.16
N VAL A 8 -36.36 -44.80 2.99
CA VAL A 8 -34.99 -44.33 2.79
C VAL A 8 -34.88 -42.90 3.33
N MET A 9 -34.27 -42.74 4.50
CA MET A 9 -33.87 -41.45 5.04
C MET A 9 -32.61 -40.94 4.28
N VAL A 10 -32.78 -39.99 3.37
CA VAL A 10 -31.66 -39.25 2.79
C VAL A 10 -31.25 -38.18 3.78
N THR A 11 -30.21 -38.43 4.52
CA THR A 11 -29.57 -37.46 5.39
C THR A 11 -28.75 -36.50 4.53
N ALA A 12 -29.28 -35.35 4.23
CA ALA A 12 -28.51 -34.26 3.58
C ALA A 12 -27.47 -33.73 4.58
N LEU A 13 -26.22 -34.13 4.40
CA LEU A 13 -25.08 -33.59 5.12
C LEU A 13 -24.77 -32.19 4.53
N LEU A 14 -25.28 -31.11 5.13
CA LEU A 14 -24.88 -29.77 4.84
C LEU A 14 -23.41 -29.62 5.28
N LEU A 15 -22.49 -29.65 4.30
CA LEU A 15 -21.13 -29.20 4.48
C LEU A 15 -21.17 -27.66 4.64
N LEU A 16 -21.20 -27.18 5.87
CA LEU A 16 -20.85 -25.82 6.23
C LEU A 16 -19.36 -25.63 5.89
N VAL A 17 -19.09 -25.14 4.68
CA VAL A 17 -17.78 -24.59 4.37
C VAL A 17 -17.66 -23.31 5.20
N GLY A 18 -17.12 -23.47 6.40
CA GLY A 18 -16.74 -22.34 7.24
C GLY A 18 -15.63 -21.59 6.52
N GLU A 19 -15.94 -20.42 5.99
CA GLU A 19 -14.90 -19.46 5.61
C GLU A 19 -14.12 -19.15 6.88
N SER A 20 -12.89 -19.66 6.93
CA SER A 20 -11.95 -19.27 8.01
C SER A 20 -11.81 -17.76 7.97
N PRO A 21 -12.01 -17.05 9.08
CA PRO A 21 -11.77 -15.61 9.09
C PRO A 21 -10.31 -15.38 8.67
N VAL A 22 -10.12 -14.70 7.55
CA VAL A 22 -8.79 -14.25 7.14
C VAL A 22 -8.26 -13.40 8.29
N ALA A 23 -7.21 -13.86 8.95
CA ALA A 23 -6.58 -13.12 10.04
C ALA A 23 -6.26 -11.71 9.55
N ALA A 24 -6.59 -10.69 10.37
CA ALA A 24 -6.22 -9.31 10.06
C ALA A 24 -4.69 -9.23 9.92
N ALA A 25 -4.22 -8.49 8.92
CA ALA A 25 -2.78 -8.33 8.73
C ALA A 25 -2.18 -7.52 9.90
N ASP A 26 -1.06 -7.97 10.43
CA ASP A 26 -0.39 -7.32 11.56
C ASP A 26 0.55 -6.18 11.14
N SER A 27 0.78 -6.03 9.83
CA SER A 27 1.69 -5.05 9.27
C SER A 27 1.25 -4.62 7.88
N PRO A 28 1.76 -3.49 7.35
CA PRO A 28 1.47 -3.04 5.99
C PRO A 28 2.18 -3.85 4.90
N VAL A 29 3.02 -4.83 5.23
CA VAL A 29 3.73 -5.67 4.26
C VAL A 29 2.75 -6.38 3.33
N GLY A 30 2.97 -6.27 2.02
CA GLY A 30 2.13 -6.87 0.98
C GLY A 30 2.00 -5.97 -0.24
N SER A 31 1.13 -6.38 -1.16
CA SER A 31 0.87 -5.66 -2.41
C SER A 31 -0.39 -4.81 -2.30
N TRP A 32 -0.29 -3.60 -2.83
CA TRP A 32 -1.32 -2.57 -2.77
C TRP A 32 -1.64 -2.07 -4.18
N VAL A 33 -2.86 -1.65 -4.40
CA VAL A 33 -3.27 -1.00 -5.64
C VAL A 33 -3.89 0.36 -5.33
N LYS A 34 -3.43 1.38 -6.04
CA LYS A 34 -4.02 2.72 -5.95
C LYS A 34 -5.41 2.70 -6.57
N LYS A 35 -6.39 3.32 -5.91
CA LYS A 35 -7.72 3.52 -6.46
C LYS A 35 -7.60 4.22 -7.83
N ALA A 36 -8.23 3.62 -8.84
CA ALA A 36 -8.18 4.16 -10.19
C ALA A 36 -8.83 5.55 -10.26
N GLU A 37 -8.18 6.44 -10.98
CA GLU A 37 -8.67 7.78 -11.32
C GLU A 37 -8.69 7.91 -12.84
N ALA A 38 -9.75 8.54 -13.38
CA ALA A 38 -9.88 8.73 -14.82
C ALA A 38 -8.68 9.50 -15.40
N GLY A 39 -8.08 8.99 -16.48
CA GLY A 39 -6.93 9.60 -17.15
C GLY A 39 -5.59 9.49 -16.42
N LYS A 40 -5.53 8.79 -15.28
CA LYS A 40 -4.28 8.55 -14.55
C LYS A 40 -3.80 7.11 -14.71
N PRO A 41 -2.47 6.88 -14.70
CA PRO A 41 -1.91 5.54 -14.80
C PRO A 41 -2.30 4.68 -13.58
N VAL A 42 -2.47 3.38 -13.82
CA VAL A 42 -2.60 2.40 -12.74
C VAL A 42 -1.26 2.26 -12.04
N MET A 43 -1.29 2.39 -10.73
CA MET A 43 -0.10 2.28 -9.88
C MET A 43 -0.31 1.18 -8.85
N THR A 44 0.69 0.34 -8.69
CA THR A 44 0.76 -0.65 -7.60
C THR A 44 1.96 -0.36 -6.71
N LEU A 45 1.89 -0.79 -5.47
CA LEU A 45 2.95 -0.64 -4.48
C LEU A 45 3.15 -1.98 -3.77
N ASP A 46 4.37 -2.45 -3.74
CA ASP A 46 4.79 -3.56 -2.89
C ASP A 46 5.56 -3.00 -1.69
N ILE A 47 5.08 -3.33 -0.50
CA ILE A 47 5.78 -3.11 0.75
C ILE A 47 6.39 -4.45 1.15
N GLU A 48 7.70 -4.61 0.91
CA GLU A 48 8.40 -5.88 1.06
C GLU A 48 8.92 -6.08 2.49
N GLU A 49 9.21 -4.98 3.18
CA GLU A 49 9.71 -4.97 4.54
C GLU A 49 9.13 -3.78 5.30
N TRP A 50 8.76 -4.02 6.56
CA TRP A 50 8.27 -2.98 7.46
C TRP A 50 8.62 -3.35 8.88
N SER A 51 9.71 -2.81 9.37
CA SER A 51 10.21 -3.03 10.73
C SER A 51 10.78 -1.73 11.29
N PRO A 52 10.93 -1.60 12.61
CA PRO A 52 11.64 -0.48 13.19
C PRO A 52 13.04 -0.34 12.54
N GLY A 53 13.29 0.84 11.97
CA GLY A 53 14.55 1.15 11.30
C GLY A 53 14.62 0.77 9.82
N LYS A 54 13.63 0.05 9.25
CA LYS A 54 13.65 -0.30 7.84
C LYS A 54 12.28 -0.59 7.24
N ALA A 55 11.99 0.06 6.10
CA ALA A 55 10.89 -0.27 5.20
C ALA A 55 11.40 -0.29 3.77
N LYS A 56 11.01 -1.28 2.97
CA LYS A 56 11.32 -1.33 1.54
C LYS A 56 10.03 -1.24 0.74
N LEU A 57 9.95 -0.22 -0.11
CA LEU A 57 8.80 0.10 -0.92
C LEU A 57 9.18 0.10 -2.40
N THR A 58 8.33 -0.52 -3.22
CA THR A 58 8.50 -0.55 -4.68
C THR A 58 7.18 -0.21 -5.36
N TRP A 59 7.13 0.91 -6.10
CA TRP A 59 5.98 1.28 -6.92
C TRP A 59 6.20 0.84 -8.35
N HIS A 60 5.13 0.37 -8.99
CA HIS A 60 5.11 0.00 -10.39
C HIS A 60 4.08 0.85 -11.14
N ILE A 61 4.51 1.52 -12.19
CA ILE A 61 3.68 2.32 -13.09
C ILE A 61 3.77 1.67 -14.46
N ALA A 62 2.86 0.73 -14.73
CA ALA A 62 2.94 -0.15 -15.92
C ALA A 62 2.93 0.62 -17.23
N GLN A 63 2.08 1.64 -17.37
CA GLN A 63 1.96 2.45 -18.59
C GLN A 63 3.22 3.25 -18.93
N ALA A 64 4.04 3.57 -17.93
CA ALA A 64 5.29 4.27 -18.09
C ALA A 64 6.51 3.35 -18.11
N ASN A 65 6.31 2.04 -17.94
CA ASN A 65 7.39 1.07 -17.72
C ASN A 65 8.39 1.55 -16.66
N MET A 66 7.85 2.05 -15.54
CA MET A 66 8.63 2.71 -14.48
C MET A 66 8.49 1.94 -13.18
N VAL A 67 9.62 1.68 -12.54
CA VAL A 67 9.72 1.07 -11.22
C VAL A 67 10.46 2.05 -10.31
N LEU A 68 9.79 2.46 -9.22
CA LEU A 68 10.37 3.32 -8.20
C LEU A 68 10.65 2.49 -6.96
N THR A 69 11.85 2.61 -6.40
CA THR A 69 12.24 1.85 -5.20
C THR A 69 12.89 2.75 -4.18
N ILE A 70 12.54 2.56 -2.92
CA ILE A 70 13.17 3.23 -1.80
C ILE A 70 13.30 2.30 -0.59
N VAL A 71 14.37 2.48 0.17
CA VAL A 71 14.55 1.84 1.48
C VAL A 71 14.59 2.93 2.53
N LEU A 72 13.57 2.97 3.39
CA LEU A 72 13.34 4.02 4.37
C LEU A 72 13.73 3.55 5.78
N PRO A 73 14.53 4.31 6.54
CA PRO A 73 14.83 4.00 7.94
C PRO A 73 13.65 4.17 8.89
N LEU A 74 12.60 4.92 8.50
CA LEU A 74 11.39 5.25 9.30
C LEU A 74 11.66 6.10 10.55
N ASP A 75 12.83 6.68 10.67
CA ASP A 75 13.24 7.56 11.79
C ASP A 75 13.35 9.04 11.40
N GLY A 76 13.04 9.36 10.14
CA GLY A 76 13.18 10.69 9.55
C GLY A 76 14.50 10.91 8.82
N THR A 77 15.39 9.92 8.79
CA THR A 77 16.61 9.98 7.97
C THR A 77 16.24 9.97 6.49
N SER A 78 16.94 10.77 5.71
CA SER A 78 16.71 10.90 4.26
C SER A 78 17.22 9.68 3.51
N ALA A 79 16.42 9.18 2.57
CA ALA A 79 16.74 8.09 1.69
C ALA A 79 16.49 8.46 0.23
N PRO A 80 17.34 8.01 -0.72
CA PRO A 80 17.18 8.31 -2.14
C PRO A 80 16.08 7.44 -2.77
N LEU A 81 15.23 8.06 -3.60
CA LEU A 81 14.31 7.36 -4.48
C LEU A 81 15.03 6.96 -5.76
N LEU A 82 14.95 5.70 -6.12
CA LEU A 82 15.49 5.17 -7.37
C LEU A 82 14.38 5.01 -8.40
N ILE A 83 14.64 5.40 -9.64
CA ILE A 83 13.78 5.12 -10.80
C ILE A 83 14.53 4.15 -11.70
N ASN A 84 13.94 2.96 -11.93
CA ASN A 84 14.57 1.89 -12.70
C ASN A 84 16.02 1.60 -12.25
N GLY A 85 16.23 1.61 -10.92
CA GLY A 85 17.52 1.35 -10.28
C GLY A 85 18.53 2.51 -10.30
N LYS A 86 18.16 3.68 -10.82
CA LYS A 86 19.04 4.86 -10.89
C LYS A 86 18.54 5.97 -9.96
N PRO A 87 19.43 6.74 -9.31
CA PRO A 87 19.05 7.89 -8.51
C PRO A 87 18.19 8.87 -9.31
N SER A 88 17.05 9.28 -8.74
CA SER A 88 16.13 10.24 -9.38
C SER A 88 16.46 11.69 -9.05
N GLY A 89 17.30 11.93 -8.05
CA GLY A 89 17.49 13.25 -7.41
C GLY A 89 16.45 13.52 -6.30
N GLU A 90 15.37 12.74 -6.25
CA GLU A 90 14.39 12.82 -5.17
C GLU A 90 14.86 12.04 -3.95
N THR A 91 14.61 12.59 -2.77
CA THR A 91 14.82 11.92 -1.49
C THR A 91 13.59 12.06 -0.61
N MET A 92 13.36 11.06 0.21
CA MET A 92 12.27 11.06 1.19
C MET A 92 12.84 10.86 2.59
N SER A 93 12.33 11.66 3.54
CA SER A 93 12.60 11.54 4.97
C SER A 93 11.30 11.15 5.65
N THR A 94 11.13 9.87 5.92
CA THR A 94 9.89 9.32 6.49
C THR A 94 10.07 8.98 7.95
N LYS A 95 9.16 9.45 8.78
CA LYS A 95 9.08 9.14 10.21
C LYS A 95 7.81 8.37 10.51
N LEU A 96 7.94 7.25 11.20
CA LEU A 96 6.83 6.51 11.78
C LEU A 96 6.35 7.28 13.03
N VAL A 97 5.12 7.81 13.00
CA VAL A 97 4.51 8.53 14.13
C VAL A 97 3.97 7.54 15.13
N ASP A 98 3.26 6.54 14.63
CA ASP A 98 2.78 5.36 15.36
C ASP A 98 2.61 4.20 14.37
N LYS A 99 2.09 3.07 14.81
CA LYS A 99 1.95 1.87 13.98
C LYS A 99 1.11 2.06 12.70
N LEU A 100 0.24 3.07 12.67
CA LEU A 100 -0.69 3.33 11.56
C LEU A 100 -0.40 4.62 10.79
N HIS A 101 0.50 5.49 11.29
CA HIS A 101 0.71 6.82 10.72
C HIS A 101 2.18 7.08 10.42
N THR A 102 2.44 7.61 9.23
CA THR A 102 3.75 8.14 8.86
C THR A 102 3.66 9.57 8.36
N THR A 103 4.76 10.31 8.54
CA THR A 103 4.96 11.61 7.89
C THR A 103 6.22 11.56 7.06
N THR A 104 6.20 12.20 5.89
CA THR A 104 7.31 12.21 4.95
C THR A 104 7.58 13.64 4.48
N ILE A 105 8.85 14.03 4.43
CA ILE A 105 9.31 15.23 3.73
C ILE A 105 9.94 14.77 2.42
N VAL A 106 9.53 15.38 1.31
CA VAL A 106 10.03 15.08 -0.03
C VAL A 106 10.92 16.22 -0.49
N LYS A 107 12.12 15.89 -0.98
CA LYS A 107 13.09 16.85 -1.50
C LYS A 107 13.54 16.46 -2.91
N MET A 108 13.80 17.45 -3.73
CA MET A 108 14.45 17.28 -5.03
C MET A 108 15.80 17.99 -5.01
N ASN A 109 16.89 17.25 -5.28
CA ASN A 109 18.25 17.78 -5.23
C ASN A 109 18.56 18.56 -3.93
N GLY A 110 18.06 18.02 -2.79
CA GLY A 110 18.23 18.62 -1.47
C GLY A 110 17.24 19.73 -1.10
N LYS A 111 16.44 20.24 -2.05
CA LYS A 111 15.45 21.30 -1.81
C LYS A 111 14.10 20.67 -1.46
N PRO A 112 13.51 21.00 -0.28
CA PRO A 112 12.15 20.52 0.06
C PRO A 112 11.11 21.06 -0.93
N PHE A 113 10.21 20.21 -1.42
CA PHE A 113 9.12 20.62 -2.27
C PHE A 113 7.77 19.99 -1.91
N GLY A 114 7.73 19.08 -0.96
CA GLY A 114 6.48 18.48 -0.55
C GLY A 114 6.53 17.72 0.76
N THR A 115 5.34 17.38 1.23
CA THR A 115 5.10 16.52 2.40
C THR A 115 4.04 15.49 2.07
N SER A 116 4.11 14.34 2.71
CA SER A 116 3.10 13.30 2.65
C SER A 116 2.76 12.77 4.04
N LYS A 117 1.50 12.40 4.24
CA LYS A 117 1.04 11.70 5.44
C LYS A 117 0.33 10.44 5.00
N ALA A 118 0.79 9.28 5.44
CA ALA A 118 0.09 8.04 5.20
C ALA A 118 -0.59 7.56 6.48
N THR A 119 -1.84 7.11 6.31
CA THR A 119 -2.66 6.52 7.38
C THR A 119 -3.13 5.15 6.94
N PHE A 120 -2.76 4.12 7.66
CA PHE A 120 -3.25 2.76 7.45
C PHE A 120 -4.50 2.52 8.29
N SER A 121 -5.47 1.74 7.76
CA SER A 121 -6.56 1.21 8.57
C SER A 121 -6.03 0.19 9.59
N ALA A 122 -6.75 0.00 10.69
CA ALA A 122 -6.33 -0.89 11.78
C ALA A 122 -6.11 -2.35 11.33
N ASP A 123 -6.80 -2.78 10.28
CA ASP A 123 -6.67 -4.11 9.66
C ASP A 123 -5.70 -4.15 8.48
N TYR A 124 -5.01 -3.03 8.18
CA TYR A 124 -4.10 -2.87 7.04
C TYR A 124 -4.71 -3.24 5.67
N LYS A 125 -6.02 -3.07 5.49
CA LYS A 125 -6.68 -3.29 4.19
C LYS A 125 -6.72 -2.06 3.31
N THR A 126 -6.68 -0.87 3.92
CA THR A 126 -6.67 0.41 3.21
C THR A 126 -5.56 1.31 3.74
N MET A 127 -5.05 2.16 2.86
CA MET A 127 -4.12 3.22 3.19
C MET A 127 -4.55 4.48 2.47
N THR A 128 -4.59 5.59 3.19
CA THR A 128 -4.82 6.92 2.64
C THR A 128 -3.52 7.70 2.71
N VAL A 129 -3.14 8.36 1.61
CA VAL A 129 -1.95 9.21 1.52
C VAL A 129 -2.38 10.61 1.16
N GLU A 130 -2.15 11.55 2.05
CA GLU A 130 -2.38 12.98 1.84
C GLU A 130 -1.05 13.64 1.46
N ASN A 131 -1.00 14.20 0.26
CA ASN A 131 0.18 14.88 -0.26
C ASN A 131 -0.06 16.38 -0.34
N GLU A 132 0.97 17.17 -0.07
CA GLU A 132 1.00 18.61 -0.29
C GLU A 132 2.33 19.00 -0.91
N TYR A 133 2.29 19.48 -2.16
CA TYR A 133 3.45 19.89 -2.92
C TYR A 133 3.43 21.40 -3.18
N SER A 134 4.54 22.09 -2.92
CA SER A 134 4.68 23.53 -3.15
C SER A 134 4.85 23.89 -4.62
N GLU A 135 5.36 22.96 -5.42
CA GLU A 135 5.61 23.11 -6.84
C GLU A 135 5.45 21.78 -7.59
N SER A 136 5.18 21.82 -8.89
CA SER A 136 5.10 20.63 -9.72
C SER A 136 6.49 20.14 -10.05
N MET A 137 6.86 18.95 -9.58
CA MET A 137 8.19 18.37 -9.75
C MET A 137 8.15 16.86 -9.62
N GLY A 138 9.03 16.15 -10.33
CA GLY A 138 9.14 14.68 -10.19
C GLY A 138 7.86 13.90 -10.55
N GLY A 139 7.01 14.44 -11.43
CA GLY A 139 5.71 13.86 -11.77
C GLY A 139 4.58 14.19 -10.78
N ASN A 140 4.88 14.91 -9.70
CA ASN A 140 3.90 15.40 -8.74
C ASN A 140 3.40 16.79 -9.15
N GLN A 141 2.11 17.05 -8.99
CA GLN A 141 1.50 18.35 -9.23
C GLN A 141 1.49 19.17 -7.94
N ALA A 142 1.71 20.49 -8.06
CA ALA A 142 1.56 21.40 -6.93
C ALA A 142 0.14 21.37 -6.35
N GLY A 143 0.03 21.57 -5.04
CA GLY A 143 -1.23 21.58 -4.30
C GLY A 143 -1.44 20.34 -3.44
N LYS A 144 -2.65 20.18 -2.96
CA LYS A 144 -3.06 19.07 -2.08
C LYS A 144 -3.74 17.98 -2.90
N THR A 145 -3.36 16.74 -2.66
CA THR A 145 -3.98 15.55 -3.23
C THR A 145 -4.17 14.48 -2.17
N THR A 146 -5.18 13.64 -2.38
CA THR A 146 -5.42 12.48 -1.52
C THR A 146 -5.46 11.24 -2.39
N GLU A 147 -4.69 10.24 -2.02
CA GLU A 147 -4.65 8.94 -2.67
C GLU A 147 -5.23 7.88 -1.75
N VAL A 148 -5.99 6.96 -2.31
CA VAL A 148 -6.53 5.81 -1.59
C VAL A 148 -5.95 4.53 -2.20
N TRP A 149 -5.37 3.72 -1.35
CA TRP A 149 -4.76 2.45 -1.71
C TRP A 149 -5.52 1.31 -1.05
N ARG A 150 -5.65 0.20 -1.74
CA ARG A 150 -6.24 -1.03 -1.19
C ARG A 150 -5.23 -2.16 -1.30
N ARG A 151 -5.18 -2.96 -0.27
CA ARG A 151 -4.40 -4.19 -0.27
C ARG A 151 -5.03 -5.19 -1.24
N LYS A 152 -4.19 -5.89 -2.00
CA LYS A 152 -4.62 -7.00 -2.88
C LYS A 152 -4.86 -8.27 -2.09
#